data_b59c4b0f4a7b19b94eba804181227da7
#
_entry.id   b59c4b0f4a7b19b94eba804181227da7
#
_cell.length_a   1.000
_cell.length_b   1.000
_cell.length_c   1.000
_cell.angle_alpha   90.00
_cell.angle_beta   90.00
_cell.angle_gamma   90.00
#
_symmetry.space_group_name_H-M   'P 1'
#
loop_
_entity.id
_entity.type
_entity.pdbx_description
1 polymer ?
#
loop_
_entity_poly.entity_id
_entity_poly.type
_entity_poly.pdbx_seq_one_letter_code
_entity_poly.pdbx_strand_id
1 'polypeptide(L)'
;VGSEMCIRDREAAITPKTKMLVMPFPNNPTGSIMTKEDLEPIAEVVKRHDLYVLSDEIYSELTYKTEHVSISSLPGMKERTLVINGFSKGFAMTGWRLGYMCAPVGIIQACVRVHQYTVTCASSFVQEAALTALSDCAEDVEAMRKEYQRRKDYVVKALNEIDGISCNNPHGAFYIFVNIKSLGMTSMEVAEYLLDNAKIALVPGSAFGSEGEGYLRISYACSYEELQEACARIKKAVEELKNK
;
A
#
# COMPACT_ATOMS: atom_id res chain seq x y z
N VAL A 1 -5.11 -12.96 9.16
CA VAL A 1 -4.72 -14.16 8.42
C VAL A 1 -3.23 -14.31 8.65
N GLY A 2 -2.81 -15.41 9.30
CA GLY A 2 -1.40 -15.63 9.63
C GLY A 2 -0.55 -15.86 8.38
N SER A 3 0.75 -15.55 8.48
CA SER A 3 1.73 -15.69 7.39
C SER A 3 1.77 -17.09 6.79
N GLU A 4 1.59 -18.13 7.58
CA GLU A 4 1.60 -19.53 7.12
C GLU A 4 0.47 -19.87 6.15
N MET A 5 -0.75 -19.37 6.39
CA MET A 5 -1.88 -19.59 5.48
C MET A 5 -1.63 -18.92 4.13
N CYS A 6 -1.07 -17.71 4.13
CA CYS A 6 -0.68 -17.02 2.90
C CYS A 6 0.40 -17.75 2.08
N ILE A 7 1.30 -18.50 2.71
CA ILE A 7 2.37 -19.26 2.01
C ILE A 7 1.79 -20.49 1.35
N ARG A 8 0.99 -21.29 2.07
CA ARG A 8 0.36 -22.51 1.53
C ARG A 8 -0.58 -22.21 0.37
N ASP A 9 -1.40 -21.18 0.49
CA ASP A 9 -2.33 -20.76 -0.55
C ASP A 9 -1.59 -20.28 -1.79
N ARG A 10 -0.48 -19.57 -1.63
CA ARG A 10 0.37 -19.14 -2.74
C ARG A 10 1.00 -20.32 -3.46
N GLU A 11 1.57 -21.27 -2.74
CA GLU A 11 2.19 -22.45 -3.35
C GLU A 11 1.15 -23.32 -4.06
N ALA A 12 -0.06 -23.47 -3.50
CA ALA A 12 -1.16 -24.19 -4.13
C ALA A 12 -1.68 -23.52 -5.41
N ALA A 13 -1.52 -22.19 -5.54
CA ALA A 13 -1.90 -21.44 -6.74
C ALA A 13 -0.87 -21.51 -7.87
N ILE A 14 0.34 -22.04 -7.61
CA ILE A 14 1.40 -22.15 -8.62
C ILE A 14 1.05 -23.26 -9.61
N THR A 15 1.15 -22.94 -10.88
CA THR A 15 0.96 -23.86 -12.00
C THR A 15 2.17 -23.83 -12.95
N PRO A 16 2.31 -24.77 -13.90
CA PRO A 16 3.37 -24.70 -14.93
C PRO A 16 3.34 -23.41 -15.78
N LYS A 17 2.24 -22.68 -15.75
CA LYS A 17 2.09 -21.38 -16.45
C LYS A 17 2.51 -20.19 -15.59
N THR A 18 2.67 -20.35 -14.29
CA THR A 18 3.07 -19.28 -13.37
C THR A 18 4.51 -18.88 -13.67
N LYS A 19 4.74 -17.56 -13.87
CA LYS A 19 6.06 -16.99 -14.19
C LYS A 19 6.53 -16.00 -13.15
N MET A 20 5.60 -15.34 -12.48
CA MET A 20 5.93 -14.21 -11.62
C MET A 20 4.96 -14.14 -10.43
N LEU A 21 5.50 -13.77 -9.28
CA LEU A 21 4.74 -13.34 -8.10
C LEU A 21 4.78 -11.81 -8.02
N VAL A 22 3.61 -11.17 -7.88
CA VAL A 22 3.51 -9.72 -7.68
C VAL A 22 3.28 -9.43 -6.20
N MET A 23 4.12 -8.58 -5.62
CA MET A 23 4.14 -8.26 -4.20
C MET A 23 4.12 -6.74 -3.97
N PRO A 24 2.94 -6.12 -3.78
CA PRO A 24 2.84 -4.70 -3.50
C PRO A 24 2.88 -4.44 -1.98
N PHE A 25 4.08 -4.29 -1.41
CA PHE A 25 4.27 -4.01 0.02
C PHE A 25 5.30 -2.89 0.24
N PRO A 26 4.98 -1.92 1.15
CA PRO A 26 3.77 -1.75 1.97
C PRO A 26 2.49 -1.64 1.13
N ASN A 27 1.41 -2.25 1.62
CA ASN A 27 0.25 -2.57 0.80
C ASN A 27 -0.79 -1.44 0.76
N ASN A 28 -1.35 -1.20 -0.40
CA ASN A 28 -2.61 -0.50 -0.64
C ASN A 28 -3.66 -1.57 -1.00
N PRO A 29 -4.75 -1.78 -0.23
CA PRO A 29 -5.41 -0.82 0.67
C PRO A 29 -5.12 -1.01 2.17
N THR A 30 -4.44 -2.06 2.61
CA THR A 30 -4.45 -2.51 4.01
C THR A 30 -3.43 -1.81 4.92
N GLY A 31 -2.41 -1.16 4.34
CA GLY A 31 -1.28 -0.64 5.10
C GLY A 31 -0.39 -1.72 5.73
N SER A 32 -0.53 -2.97 5.31
CA SER A 32 0.30 -4.08 5.77
C SER A 32 1.71 -3.97 5.21
N ILE A 33 2.68 -4.42 5.99
CA ILE A 33 4.08 -4.60 5.60
C ILE A 33 4.44 -6.08 5.64
N MET A 34 5.59 -6.42 5.08
CA MET A 34 6.23 -7.72 5.29
C MET A 34 7.56 -7.54 5.99
N THR A 35 7.79 -8.32 7.03
CA THR A 35 9.07 -8.38 7.74
C THR A 35 10.02 -9.34 7.02
N LYS A 36 11.27 -9.38 7.44
CA LYS A 36 12.25 -10.34 6.90
C LYS A 36 11.77 -11.78 7.09
N GLU A 37 11.22 -12.07 8.27
CA GLU A 37 10.68 -13.37 8.65
C GLU A 37 9.50 -13.79 7.77
N ASP A 38 8.67 -12.83 7.33
CA ASP A 38 7.58 -13.08 6.37
C ASP A 38 8.08 -13.33 4.96
N LEU A 39 9.19 -12.68 4.57
CA LEU A 39 9.74 -12.75 3.21
C LEU A 39 10.59 -14.01 2.98
N GLU A 40 11.31 -14.51 3.99
CA GLU A 40 12.18 -15.68 3.86
C GLU A 40 11.46 -16.93 3.32
N PRO A 41 10.30 -17.35 3.88
CA PRO A 41 9.56 -18.49 3.34
C PRO A 41 9.05 -18.27 1.91
N ILE A 42 8.69 -17.04 1.57
CA ILE A 42 8.26 -16.68 0.21
C ILE A 42 9.42 -16.81 -0.76
N ALA A 43 10.60 -16.34 -0.38
CA ALA A 43 11.82 -16.48 -1.18
C ALA A 43 12.17 -17.93 -1.47
N GLU A 44 11.98 -18.85 -0.51
CA GLU A 44 12.18 -20.28 -0.73
C GLU A 44 11.21 -20.87 -1.74
N VAL A 45 9.92 -20.50 -1.70
CA VAL A 45 8.91 -20.91 -2.69
C VAL A 45 9.29 -20.38 -4.08
N VAL A 46 9.64 -19.10 -4.17
CA VAL A 46 10.04 -18.45 -5.43
C VAL A 46 11.26 -19.15 -6.06
N LYS A 47 12.28 -19.48 -5.26
CA LYS A 47 13.49 -20.19 -5.73
C LYS A 47 13.17 -21.61 -6.18
N ARG A 48 12.35 -22.35 -5.42
CA ARG A 48 11.97 -23.76 -5.71
C ARG A 48 11.22 -23.87 -7.04
N HIS A 49 10.36 -22.90 -7.35
CA HIS A 49 9.54 -22.90 -8.56
C HIS A 49 10.12 -22.04 -9.69
N ASP A 50 11.35 -21.56 -9.55
CA ASP A 50 12.06 -20.72 -10.52
C ASP A 50 11.22 -19.54 -11.03
N LEU A 51 10.57 -18.82 -10.10
CA LEU A 51 9.72 -17.68 -10.42
C LEU A 51 10.52 -16.36 -10.38
N TYR A 52 10.00 -15.38 -11.09
CA TYR A 52 10.35 -13.98 -10.87
C TYR A 52 9.46 -13.35 -9.79
N VAL A 53 9.95 -12.27 -9.17
CA VAL A 53 9.17 -11.43 -8.27
C VAL A 53 9.12 -10.01 -8.83
N LEU A 54 7.92 -9.44 -8.93
CA LEU A 54 7.72 -8.00 -9.09
C LEU A 54 7.36 -7.44 -7.72
N SER A 55 8.31 -6.72 -7.11
CA SER A 55 8.14 -6.09 -5.80
C SER A 55 7.82 -4.60 -6.00
N ASP A 56 6.56 -4.22 -5.79
CA ASP A 56 6.16 -2.82 -5.82
C ASP A 56 6.36 -2.22 -4.42
N GLU A 57 7.43 -1.44 -4.29
CA GLU A 57 7.91 -0.88 -3.03
C GLU A 57 7.67 0.65 -2.95
N ILE A 58 6.66 1.16 -3.68
CA ILE A 58 6.38 2.60 -3.77
C ILE A 58 6.13 3.28 -2.41
N TYR A 59 5.80 2.53 -1.39
CA TYR A 59 5.60 3.01 -0.02
C TYR A 59 6.75 2.63 0.93
N SER A 60 7.91 2.21 0.47
CA SER A 60 9.05 1.77 1.30
C SER A 60 9.45 2.78 2.37
N GLU A 61 9.47 4.08 2.04
CA GLU A 61 9.81 5.16 2.97
C GLU A 61 8.72 5.43 4.03
N LEU A 62 7.52 4.88 3.84
CA LEU A 62 6.36 5.11 4.70
C LEU A 62 6.05 3.86 5.52
N THR A 63 7.00 3.44 6.35
CA THR A 63 6.83 2.40 7.37
C THR A 63 6.98 3.00 8.76
N TYR A 64 6.24 2.47 9.76
CA TYR A 64 6.10 3.13 11.05
C TYR A 64 6.66 2.34 12.23
N LYS A 65 6.72 1.02 12.13
CA LYS A 65 7.14 0.15 13.23
C LYS A 65 8.53 -0.45 13.01
N THR A 66 8.81 -0.83 11.77
CA THR A 66 10.07 -1.44 11.36
C THR A 66 10.51 -0.83 10.04
N GLU A 67 11.80 -0.88 9.77
CA GLU A 67 12.32 -0.51 8.45
C GLU A 67 11.78 -1.47 7.38
N HIS A 68 11.62 -0.95 6.17
CA HIS A 68 11.25 -1.75 5.00
C HIS A 68 12.36 -2.72 4.65
N VAL A 69 11.99 -3.97 4.36
CA VAL A 69 12.90 -4.98 3.84
C VAL A 69 12.47 -5.35 2.43
N SER A 70 13.34 -5.09 1.46
CA SER A 70 13.11 -5.56 0.09
C SER A 70 13.41 -7.05 -0.03
N ILE A 71 12.52 -7.81 -0.66
CA ILE A 71 12.76 -9.23 -0.95
C ILE A 71 14.00 -9.44 -1.81
N SER A 72 14.40 -8.44 -2.62
CA SER A 72 15.61 -8.49 -3.44
C SER A 72 16.90 -8.55 -2.62
N SER A 73 16.86 -8.16 -1.33
CA SER A 73 18.02 -8.22 -0.43
C SER A 73 18.28 -9.62 0.13
N LEU A 74 17.32 -10.54 0.01
CA LEU A 74 17.49 -11.90 0.50
C LEU A 74 18.39 -12.75 -0.42
N PRO A 75 19.10 -13.75 0.11
CA PRO A 75 19.99 -14.61 -0.69
C PRO A 75 19.28 -15.29 -1.87
N GLY A 76 19.84 -15.14 -3.08
CA GLY A 76 19.31 -15.73 -4.31
C GLY A 76 18.04 -15.03 -4.86
N MET A 77 17.70 -13.85 -4.36
CA MET A 77 16.53 -13.10 -4.82
C MET A 77 16.87 -11.95 -5.76
N LYS A 78 18.08 -11.39 -5.70
CA LYS A 78 18.50 -10.26 -6.53
C LYS A 78 18.41 -10.57 -8.04
N GLU A 79 18.73 -11.80 -8.43
CA GLU A 79 18.79 -12.26 -9.82
C GLU A 79 17.40 -12.54 -10.42
N ARG A 80 16.36 -12.48 -9.61
CA ARG A 80 14.97 -12.80 -9.99
C ARG A 80 13.92 -11.81 -9.54
N THR A 81 14.35 -10.68 -8.95
CA THR A 81 13.43 -9.63 -8.47
C THR A 81 13.48 -8.38 -9.35
N LEU A 82 12.31 -7.88 -9.70
CA LEU A 82 12.07 -6.57 -10.30
C LEU A 82 11.53 -5.68 -9.20
N VAL A 83 12.35 -4.78 -8.67
CA VAL A 83 11.92 -3.77 -7.69
C VAL A 83 11.37 -2.57 -8.45
N ILE A 84 10.12 -2.22 -8.19
CA ILE A 84 9.46 -1.02 -8.68
C ILE A 84 9.37 -0.03 -7.52
N ASN A 85 9.85 1.18 -7.73
CA ASN A 85 9.74 2.25 -6.75
C ASN A 85 9.65 3.61 -7.45
N GLY A 86 9.58 4.69 -6.69
CA GLY A 86 9.48 6.03 -7.28
C GLY A 86 9.31 7.12 -6.24
N PHE A 87 9.17 8.34 -6.75
CA PHE A 87 9.19 9.55 -5.95
C PHE A 87 7.80 10.03 -5.53
N SER A 88 6.75 9.41 -6.05
CA SER A 88 5.36 9.87 -5.87
C SER A 88 4.91 9.90 -4.40
N LYS A 89 5.37 8.96 -3.57
CA LYS A 89 4.86 8.75 -2.21
C LYS A 89 5.88 9.16 -1.15
N GLY A 90 7.04 8.52 -1.11
CA GLY A 90 8.08 8.82 -0.14
C GLY A 90 8.62 10.25 -0.24
N PHE A 91 8.60 10.85 -1.41
CA PHE A 91 9.08 12.21 -1.67
C PHE A 91 7.97 13.22 -2.00
N ALA A 92 6.68 12.84 -1.82
CA ALA A 92 5.53 13.69 -2.13
C ALA A 92 5.50 14.26 -3.56
N MET A 93 6.15 13.60 -4.53
CA MET A 93 6.31 14.06 -5.92
C MET A 93 5.29 13.42 -6.87
N THR A 94 4.02 13.30 -6.47
CA THR A 94 2.96 12.62 -7.25
C THR A 94 2.77 13.25 -8.63
N GLY A 95 2.77 14.59 -8.72
CA GLY A 95 2.59 15.35 -9.97
C GLY A 95 3.80 15.30 -10.91
N TRP A 96 4.97 14.96 -10.41
CA TRP A 96 6.22 14.91 -11.19
C TRP A 96 6.33 13.69 -12.11
N ARG A 97 5.50 12.67 -11.89
CA ARG A 97 5.38 11.47 -12.74
C ARG A 97 6.70 10.72 -12.95
N LEU A 98 7.45 10.47 -11.89
CA LEU A 98 8.72 9.76 -11.94
C LEU A 98 8.73 8.52 -11.05
N GLY A 99 9.19 7.41 -11.59
CA GLY A 99 9.49 6.16 -10.91
C GLY A 99 10.70 5.49 -11.55
N TYR A 100 11.16 4.42 -10.94
CA TYR A 100 12.28 3.64 -11.43
C TYR A 100 12.08 2.15 -11.19
N MET A 101 12.81 1.34 -11.93
CA MET A 101 12.86 -0.11 -11.78
C MET A 101 14.31 -0.56 -11.65
N CYS A 102 14.55 -1.42 -10.66
CA CYS A 102 15.81 -2.14 -10.49
C CYS A 102 15.56 -3.62 -10.74
N ALA A 103 16.24 -4.21 -11.74
CA ALA A 103 16.06 -5.60 -12.11
C ALA A 103 17.32 -6.16 -12.80
N PRO A 104 17.42 -7.49 -13.04
CA PRO A 104 18.51 -8.06 -13.84
C PRO A 104 18.62 -7.41 -15.22
N VAL A 105 19.86 -7.24 -15.70
CA VAL A 105 20.18 -6.49 -16.92
C VAL A 105 19.36 -6.92 -18.14
N GLY A 106 19.18 -8.24 -18.36
CA GLY A 106 18.39 -8.73 -19.49
C GLY A 106 16.92 -8.31 -19.46
N ILE A 107 16.34 -8.24 -18.25
CA ILE A 107 14.96 -7.77 -18.05
C ILE A 107 14.88 -6.25 -18.29
N ILE A 108 15.83 -5.48 -17.72
CA ILE A 108 15.90 -4.03 -17.95
C ILE A 108 15.98 -3.70 -19.42
N GLN A 109 16.85 -4.39 -20.18
CA GLN A 109 16.98 -4.17 -21.63
C GLN A 109 15.69 -4.47 -22.39
N ALA A 110 14.93 -5.49 -22.00
CA ALA A 110 13.62 -5.78 -22.59
C ALA A 110 12.59 -4.69 -22.25
N CYS A 111 12.53 -4.26 -20.98
CA CYS A 111 11.62 -3.21 -20.52
C CYS A 111 11.93 -1.85 -21.18
N VAL A 112 13.21 -1.48 -21.31
CA VAL A 112 13.63 -0.25 -21.99
C VAL A 112 13.13 -0.22 -23.44
N ARG A 113 13.22 -1.33 -24.17
CA ARG A 113 12.69 -1.41 -25.54
C ARG A 113 11.18 -1.13 -25.59
N VAL A 114 10.40 -1.70 -24.68
CA VAL A 114 8.97 -1.41 -24.62
C VAL A 114 8.70 0.02 -24.20
N HIS A 115 9.41 0.52 -23.18
CA HIS A 115 9.28 1.88 -22.66
C HIS A 115 9.53 2.95 -23.72
N GLN A 116 10.56 2.77 -24.56
CA GLN A 116 10.87 3.69 -25.66
C GLN A 116 9.72 3.89 -26.63
N TYR A 117 8.96 2.82 -26.92
CA TYR A 117 7.80 2.90 -27.81
C TYR A 117 6.51 3.38 -27.12
N THR A 118 6.48 3.40 -25.80
CA THR A 118 5.29 3.78 -25.02
C THR A 118 5.31 5.25 -24.61
N VAL A 119 6.43 5.71 -24.03
CA VAL A 119 6.55 7.04 -23.43
C VAL A 119 7.88 7.72 -23.75
N THR A 120 8.76 7.11 -24.52
CA THR A 120 10.10 7.58 -24.91
C THR A 120 11.05 7.64 -23.72
N CYS A 121 10.88 8.60 -22.79
CA CYS A 121 11.65 8.74 -21.56
C CYS A 121 10.90 9.61 -20.54
N ALA A 122 11.34 9.56 -19.29
CA ALA A 122 10.91 10.51 -18.26
C ALA A 122 11.51 11.89 -18.56
N SER A 123 10.84 12.96 -18.13
CA SER A 123 11.31 14.34 -18.33
C SER A 123 12.69 14.57 -17.70
N SER A 124 13.62 15.18 -18.42
CA SER A 124 15.00 15.37 -17.97
C SER A 124 15.10 16.23 -16.71
N PHE A 125 14.37 17.36 -16.65
CA PHE A 125 14.40 18.20 -15.45
C PHE A 125 13.81 17.52 -14.21
N VAL A 126 12.88 16.58 -14.39
CA VAL A 126 12.34 15.78 -13.29
C VAL A 126 13.37 14.76 -12.78
N GLN A 127 14.20 14.22 -13.69
CA GLN A 127 15.30 13.34 -13.31
C GLN A 127 16.36 14.10 -12.48
N GLU A 128 16.69 15.34 -12.84
CA GLU A 128 17.58 16.21 -12.05
C GLU A 128 16.98 16.51 -10.66
N ALA A 129 15.68 16.83 -10.59
CA ALA A 129 15.02 17.02 -9.30
C ALA A 129 15.04 15.75 -8.41
N ALA A 130 14.99 14.56 -9.03
CA ALA A 130 15.10 13.30 -8.31
C ALA A 130 16.49 13.07 -7.70
N LEU A 131 17.56 13.56 -8.31
CA LEU A 131 18.90 13.50 -7.72
C LEU A 131 18.93 14.27 -6.40
N THR A 132 18.41 15.51 -6.39
CA THR A 132 18.28 16.30 -5.17
C THR A 132 17.40 15.62 -4.14
N ALA A 133 16.26 15.04 -4.55
CA ALA A 133 15.38 14.30 -3.64
C ALA A 133 16.11 13.15 -2.93
N LEU A 134 16.96 12.42 -3.65
CA LEU A 134 17.71 11.30 -3.09
C LEU A 134 18.91 11.73 -2.23
N SER A 135 19.58 12.83 -2.56
CA SER A 135 20.78 13.28 -1.85
C SER A 135 20.49 14.14 -0.63
N ASP A 136 19.46 15.00 -0.70
CA ASP A 136 19.34 16.13 0.22
C ASP A 136 18.03 16.15 1.04
N CYS A 137 17.01 15.32 0.69
CA CYS A 137 15.69 15.39 1.31
C CYS A 137 15.38 14.28 2.34
N ALA A 138 16.38 13.62 2.89
CA ALA A 138 16.17 12.54 3.87
C ALA A 138 15.44 13.03 5.14
N GLU A 139 15.78 14.23 5.63
CA GLU A 139 15.13 14.82 6.81
C GLU A 139 13.67 15.19 6.53
N ASP A 140 13.35 15.67 5.32
CA ASP A 140 11.99 16.01 4.91
C ASP A 140 11.11 14.74 4.82
N VAL A 141 11.67 13.65 4.26
CA VAL A 141 11.00 12.33 4.20
C VAL A 141 10.71 11.83 5.62
N GLU A 142 11.67 11.91 6.53
CA GLU A 142 11.48 11.48 7.91
C GLU A 142 10.46 12.36 8.66
N ALA A 143 10.47 13.67 8.44
CA ALA A 143 9.48 14.59 9.02
C ALA A 143 8.06 14.24 8.53
N MET A 144 7.90 13.99 7.23
CA MET A 144 6.64 13.56 6.64
C MET A 144 6.20 12.19 7.18
N ARG A 145 7.10 11.22 7.31
CA ARG A 145 6.82 9.90 7.88
C ARG A 145 6.28 10.00 9.31
N LYS A 146 6.90 10.83 10.16
CA LYS A 146 6.46 11.10 11.54
C LYS A 146 5.06 11.73 11.57
N GLU A 147 4.79 12.66 10.67
CA GLU A 147 3.46 13.27 10.59
C GLU A 147 2.39 12.25 10.14
N TYR A 148 2.68 11.39 9.16
CA TYR A 148 1.79 10.30 8.80
C TYR A 148 1.57 9.32 9.95
N GLN A 149 2.59 9.00 10.72
CA GLN A 149 2.44 8.17 11.92
C GLN A 149 1.51 8.83 12.95
N ARG A 150 1.67 10.12 13.23
CA ARG A 150 0.79 10.89 14.13
C ARG A 150 -0.67 10.84 13.67
N ARG A 151 -0.91 11.07 12.39
CA ARG A 151 -2.25 11.01 11.78
C ARG A 151 -2.85 9.62 11.89
N LYS A 152 -2.08 8.61 11.53
CA LYS A 152 -2.47 7.21 11.64
C LYS A 152 -2.91 6.84 13.06
N ASP A 153 -2.09 7.17 14.05
CA ASP A 153 -2.37 6.82 15.46
C ASP A 153 -3.67 7.46 15.95
N TYR A 154 -3.93 8.70 15.55
CA TYR A 154 -5.18 9.37 15.83
C TYR A 154 -6.38 8.67 15.17
N VAL A 155 -6.31 8.45 13.85
CA VAL A 155 -7.44 7.90 13.08
C VAL A 155 -7.76 6.48 13.52
N VAL A 156 -6.75 5.63 13.76
CA VAL A 156 -6.94 4.26 14.26
C VAL A 156 -7.67 4.28 15.61
N LYS A 157 -7.25 5.15 16.52
CA LYS A 157 -7.91 5.30 17.81
C LYS A 157 -9.36 5.77 17.65
N ALA A 158 -9.58 6.84 16.91
CA ALA A 158 -10.90 7.44 16.72
C ALA A 158 -11.90 6.48 16.06
N LEU A 159 -11.46 5.71 15.06
CA LEU A 159 -12.33 4.74 14.37
C LEU A 159 -12.68 3.55 15.27
N ASN A 160 -11.73 3.04 16.06
CA ASN A 160 -12.00 1.91 16.99
C ASN A 160 -12.84 2.30 18.22
N GLU A 161 -13.08 3.60 18.45
CA GLU A 161 -14.05 4.09 19.45
C GLU A 161 -15.50 4.16 18.92
N ILE A 162 -15.71 3.87 17.62
CA ILE A 162 -17.04 3.87 17.00
C ILE A 162 -17.62 2.46 17.03
N ASP A 163 -18.73 2.28 17.76
CA ASP A 163 -19.41 1.00 17.81
C ASP A 163 -19.98 0.60 16.43
N GLY A 164 -19.68 -0.62 15.98
CA GLY A 164 -20.09 -1.14 14.69
C GLY A 164 -19.02 -1.10 13.59
N ILE A 165 -17.87 -0.48 13.83
CA ILE A 165 -16.73 -0.54 12.92
C ILE A 165 -15.44 -0.85 13.68
N SER A 166 -14.42 -1.32 12.98
CA SER A 166 -13.11 -1.56 13.57
C SER A 166 -12.01 -1.50 12.51
N CYS A 167 -10.79 -1.25 12.92
CA CYS A 167 -9.65 -1.34 12.02
C CYS A 167 -8.40 -1.87 12.73
N ASN A 168 -7.55 -2.57 11.98
CA ASN A 168 -6.21 -2.91 12.44
C ASN A 168 -5.32 -1.66 12.40
N ASN A 169 -4.24 -1.68 13.20
CA ASN A 169 -3.22 -0.65 13.15
C ASN A 169 -2.28 -0.94 11.97
N PRO A 170 -2.30 -0.15 10.88
CA PRO A 170 -1.41 -0.37 9.74
C PRO A 170 0.04 0.00 10.10
N HIS A 171 0.99 -0.68 9.47
CA HIS A 171 2.42 -0.46 9.72
C HIS A 171 3.14 0.20 8.55
N GLY A 172 2.44 0.45 7.43
CA GLY A 172 2.98 1.13 6.27
C GLY A 172 1.93 1.85 5.42
N ALA A 173 2.38 2.53 4.37
CA ALA A 173 1.58 3.37 3.49
C ALA A 173 0.84 4.49 4.26
N PHE A 174 -0.26 5.01 3.72
CA PHE A 174 -1.12 6.00 4.38
C PHE A 174 -2.61 5.64 4.24
N TYR A 175 -2.91 4.33 4.40
CA TYR A 175 -4.27 3.80 4.31
C TYR A 175 -4.65 3.00 5.54
N ILE A 176 -5.94 3.03 5.86
CA ILE A 176 -6.59 2.19 6.85
C ILE A 176 -7.72 1.44 6.17
N PHE A 177 -7.81 0.13 6.41
CA PHE A 177 -8.86 -0.73 5.88
C PHE A 177 -9.82 -1.04 7.01
N VAL A 178 -10.97 -0.36 7.00
CA VAL A 178 -11.96 -0.35 8.08
C VAL A 178 -12.97 -1.47 7.85
N ASN A 179 -13.12 -2.33 8.83
CA ASN A 179 -14.13 -3.39 8.85
C ASN A 179 -15.50 -2.77 9.19
N ILE A 180 -16.47 -2.98 8.34
CA ILE A 180 -17.86 -2.50 8.46
C ILE A 180 -18.88 -3.63 8.46
N LYS A 181 -18.45 -4.89 8.54
CA LYS A 181 -19.32 -6.07 8.38
C LYS A 181 -20.48 -6.10 9.38
N SER A 182 -20.30 -5.54 10.56
CA SER A 182 -21.35 -5.49 11.58
C SER A 182 -22.48 -4.51 11.27
N LEU A 183 -22.32 -3.63 10.28
CA LEU A 183 -23.38 -2.72 9.82
C LEU A 183 -24.43 -3.42 8.95
N GLY A 184 -24.17 -4.66 8.49
CA GLY A 184 -25.13 -5.46 7.72
C GLY A 184 -25.39 -4.95 6.30
N MET A 185 -24.56 -4.05 5.80
CA MET A 185 -24.62 -3.44 4.47
C MET A 185 -23.39 -3.78 3.65
N THR A 186 -23.49 -3.70 2.34
CA THR A 186 -22.34 -3.85 1.44
C THR A 186 -21.38 -2.67 1.54
N SER A 187 -20.12 -2.88 1.15
CA SER A 187 -19.11 -1.82 1.15
C SER A 187 -19.51 -0.62 0.27
N MET A 188 -20.21 -0.87 -0.82
CA MET A 188 -20.71 0.19 -1.70
C MET A 188 -21.82 1.01 -1.03
N GLU A 189 -22.84 0.34 -0.46
CA GLU A 189 -23.94 1.01 0.22
C GLU A 189 -23.46 1.88 1.39
N VAL A 190 -22.48 1.40 2.18
CA VAL A 190 -21.91 2.21 3.28
C VAL A 190 -21.09 3.37 2.73
N ALA A 191 -20.32 3.18 1.64
CA ALA A 191 -19.56 4.27 1.01
C ALA A 191 -20.48 5.37 0.48
N GLU A 192 -21.57 5.02 -0.21
CA GLU A 192 -22.59 5.95 -0.70
C GLU A 192 -23.30 6.66 0.47
N TYR A 193 -23.69 5.90 1.50
CA TYR A 193 -24.32 6.48 2.69
C TYR A 193 -23.44 7.53 3.37
N LEU A 194 -22.14 7.24 3.55
CA LEU A 194 -21.19 8.18 4.15
C LEU A 194 -20.94 9.40 3.25
N LEU A 195 -20.94 9.22 1.94
CA LEU A 195 -20.83 10.32 1.00
C LEU A 195 -22.03 11.25 1.10
N ASP A 196 -23.24 10.71 1.13
CA ASP A 196 -24.46 11.50 1.14
C ASP A 196 -24.74 12.15 2.47
N ASN A 197 -24.52 11.48 3.59
CA ASN A 197 -24.93 11.95 4.92
C ASN A 197 -23.77 12.59 5.70
N ALA A 198 -22.55 12.11 5.53
CA ALA A 198 -21.37 12.65 6.21
C ALA A 198 -20.50 13.54 5.32
N LYS A 199 -20.71 13.54 4.00
CA LYS A 199 -19.84 14.21 3.00
C LYS A 199 -18.40 13.71 3.05
N ILE A 200 -18.25 12.39 3.26
CA ILE A 200 -16.97 11.70 3.32
C ILE A 200 -16.89 10.71 2.16
N ALA A 201 -15.96 10.94 1.24
CA ALA A 201 -15.68 10.05 0.13
C ALA A 201 -14.66 8.97 0.53
N LEU A 202 -15.09 7.72 0.54
CA LEU A 202 -14.26 6.55 0.84
C LEU A 202 -14.28 5.56 -0.33
N VAL A 203 -13.28 4.71 -0.41
CA VAL A 203 -13.26 3.67 -1.45
C VAL A 203 -13.84 2.39 -0.87
N PRO A 204 -14.91 1.84 -1.49
CA PRO A 204 -15.47 0.55 -1.06
C PRO A 204 -14.45 -0.57 -1.23
N GLY A 205 -14.39 -1.48 -0.27
CA GLY A 205 -13.41 -2.55 -0.28
C GLY A 205 -13.56 -3.51 -1.44
N SER A 206 -14.78 -3.68 -1.96
CA SER A 206 -15.07 -4.47 -3.17
C SER A 206 -14.28 -4.03 -4.41
N ALA A 207 -13.84 -2.75 -4.47
CA ALA A 207 -12.95 -2.25 -5.52
C ALA A 207 -11.55 -2.90 -5.51
N PHE A 208 -11.18 -3.58 -4.43
CA PHE A 208 -9.89 -4.30 -4.27
C PHE A 208 -10.03 -5.82 -4.39
N GLY A 209 -11.17 -6.30 -4.85
CA GLY A 209 -11.47 -7.73 -5.03
C GLY A 209 -12.52 -8.24 -4.04
N SER A 210 -12.94 -9.51 -4.20
CA SER A 210 -13.98 -10.15 -3.40
C SER A 210 -13.69 -10.13 -1.90
N GLU A 211 -12.43 -10.34 -1.52
CA GLU A 211 -11.99 -10.36 -0.11
C GLU A 211 -12.05 -8.97 0.55
N GLY A 212 -12.18 -7.92 -0.24
CA GLY A 212 -12.37 -6.55 0.24
C GLY A 212 -13.81 -6.22 0.63
N GLU A 213 -14.78 -7.08 0.32
CA GLU A 213 -16.17 -6.84 0.70
C GLU A 213 -16.35 -6.82 2.22
N GLY A 214 -17.15 -5.87 2.72
CA GLY A 214 -17.32 -5.60 4.14
C GLY A 214 -16.22 -4.71 4.74
N TYR A 215 -15.44 -4.04 3.89
CA TYR A 215 -14.41 -3.06 4.29
C TYR A 215 -14.53 -1.74 3.51
N LEU A 216 -13.96 -0.67 4.09
CA LEU A 216 -13.76 0.62 3.41
C LEU A 216 -12.30 1.04 3.53
N ARG A 217 -11.72 1.59 2.46
CA ARG A 217 -10.39 2.19 2.54
C ARG A 217 -10.49 3.67 2.85
N ILE A 218 -9.83 4.08 3.93
CA ILE A 218 -9.59 5.47 4.31
C ILE A 218 -8.14 5.84 3.98
N SER A 219 -7.93 7.01 3.37
CA SER A 219 -6.61 7.63 3.26
C SER A 219 -6.47 8.69 4.35
N TYR A 220 -5.34 8.69 5.07
CA TYR A 220 -5.03 9.75 6.04
C TYR A 220 -4.00 10.76 5.50
N ALA A 221 -3.92 10.90 4.17
CA ALA A 221 -3.05 11.85 3.49
C ALA A 221 -3.70 13.24 3.31
N CYS A 222 -4.37 13.75 4.33
CA CYS A 222 -4.91 15.10 4.43
C CYS A 222 -4.51 15.75 5.77
N SER A 223 -4.89 17.00 6.05
CA SER A 223 -4.49 17.66 7.28
C SER A 223 -5.02 16.96 8.53
N TYR A 224 -4.38 17.19 9.66
CA TYR A 224 -4.79 16.57 10.93
C TYR A 224 -6.18 17.03 11.35
N GLU A 225 -6.50 18.30 11.12
CA GLU A 225 -7.79 18.93 11.41
C GLU A 225 -8.91 18.33 10.54
N GLU A 226 -8.65 18.11 9.26
CA GLU A 226 -9.60 17.43 8.37
C GLU A 226 -9.86 15.98 8.82
N LEU A 227 -8.86 15.27 9.31
CA LEU A 227 -9.03 13.91 9.85
C LEU A 227 -9.87 13.90 11.13
N GLN A 228 -9.69 14.90 12.01
CA GLN A 228 -10.52 15.05 13.21
C GLN A 228 -11.99 15.25 12.84
N GLU A 229 -12.25 16.17 11.93
CA GLU A 229 -13.59 16.45 11.42
C GLU A 229 -14.19 15.21 10.71
N ALA A 230 -13.43 14.53 9.87
CA ALA A 230 -13.87 13.33 9.17
C ALA A 230 -14.25 12.21 10.15
N CYS A 231 -13.43 11.94 11.15
CA CYS A 231 -13.73 10.91 12.16
C CYS A 231 -15.00 11.27 12.97
N ALA A 232 -15.20 12.53 13.33
CA ALA A 232 -16.40 12.99 14.02
C ALA A 232 -17.67 12.79 13.16
N ARG A 233 -17.61 13.13 11.87
CA ARG A 233 -18.71 12.93 10.92
C ARG A 233 -19.01 11.45 10.68
N ILE A 234 -17.98 10.61 10.53
CA ILE A 234 -18.16 9.14 10.40
C ILE A 234 -18.86 8.59 11.65
N LYS A 235 -18.39 8.98 12.84
CA LYS A 235 -19.00 8.54 14.10
C LYS A 235 -20.50 8.87 14.14
N LYS A 236 -20.86 10.11 13.90
CA LYS A 236 -22.26 10.55 13.89
C LYS A 236 -23.09 9.79 12.88
N ALA A 237 -22.59 9.61 11.64
CA ALA A 237 -23.31 8.91 10.57
C ALA A 237 -23.52 7.42 10.89
N VAL A 238 -22.51 6.74 11.46
CA VAL A 238 -22.63 5.34 11.88
C VAL A 238 -23.63 5.17 13.02
N GLU A 239 -23.61 6.07 14.02
CA GLU A 239 -24.58 6.07 15.10
C GLU A 239 -26.01 6.28 14.59
N GLU A 240 -26.23 7.19 13.65
CA GLU A 240 -27.53 7.43 12.99
C GLU A 240 -27.99 6.23 12.17
N LEU A 241 -27.05 5.55 11.47
CA LEU A 241 -27.36 4.35 10.69
C LEU A 241 -27.82 3.19 11.55
N LYS A 242 -27.23 3.00 12.73
CA LYS A 242 -27.60 1.93 13.67
C LYS A 242 -28.93 2.15 14.40
N ASN A 243 -29.41 3.40 14.43
CA ASN A 243 -30.67 3.75 15.08
C ASN A 243 -31.88 3.74 14.11
N LYS A 244 -31.67 3.41 12.84
CA LYS A 244 -32.69 3.21 11.82
C LYS A 244 -33.14 1.77 11.75
#